data_fa519dd639477ab1657bf949b3b0440f
#
_entry.id   fa519dd639477ab1657bf949b3b0440f
#
_cell.length_a   1.000
_cell.length_b   1.000
_cell.length_c   1.000
_cell.angle_alpha   90.00
_cell.angle_beta   90.00
_cell.angle_gamma   90.00
#
_symmetry.space_group_name_H-M   'P 1'
#
loop_
_entity.id
_entity.type
_entity.pdbx_description
1 polymer ?
#
loop_
_entity_poly.entity_id
_entity_poly.type
_entity_poly.pdbx_seq_one_letter_code
_entity_poly.pdbx_strand_id
1 'polypeptide(L)'
;NRHLDCDFLLNSSFINKDKDYTKFISKKDYVSFLGPDYALIDPKFSNLRLQAKKKREHTSSIQEILIFMGSMDPDNYSSLAINTINQVDWKQNIKVNCVLDSNSPSLEKVTNDIDSLELEVSIHSNISDMETLMYNADIAIGSGGNSAWERCVLGLPSFLTSIASNQKRNIKGITESGAACY
;
A
#
# COMPACT_ATOMS: atom_id res chain seq x y z
N ASN A 1 -23.71 -3.06 -4.94
CA ASN A 1 -24.43 -1.87 -5.37
C ASN A 1 -25.49 -1.54 -4.31
N ARG A 2 -25.20 -0.53 -3.47
CA ARG A 2 -26.13 -0.01 -2.46
C ARG A 2 -26.65 1.33 -2.91
N HIS A 3 -27.93 1.61 -2.63
CA HIS A 3 -28.42 2.99 -2.60
C HIS A 3 -27.77 3.72 -1.42
N LEU A 4 -27.28 4.92 -1.68
CA LEU A 4 -26.62 5.78 -0.70
C LEU A 4 -27.56 6.96 -0.41
N ASP A 5 -27.87 7.15 0.87
CA ASP A 5 -28.51 8.35 1.38
C ASP A 5 -27.48 9.08 2.23
N CYS A 6 -26.83 10.06 1.64
CA CYS A 6 -25.71 10.77 2.27
C CYS A 6 -25.67 12.24 1.84
N ASP A 7 -25.18 13.10 2.73
CA ASP A 7 -24.91 14.52 2.45
C ASP A 7 -23.53 14.71 1.83
N PHE A 8 -22.58 13.81 2.18
CA PHE A 8 -21.19 13.86 1.71
C PHE A 8 -20.79 12.48 1.18
N LEU A 9 -20.21 12.47 0.00
CA LEU A 9 -19.60 11.29 -0.60
C LEU A 9 -18.10 11.51 -0.76
N LEU A 10 -17.29 10.68 -0.09
CA LEU A 10 -15.84 10.70 -0.25
C LEU A 10 -15.34 9.40 -0.85
N ASN A 11 -14.54 9.50 -1.91
CA ASN A 11 -13.80 8.39 -2.47
C ASN A 11 -12.48 8.87 -3.09
N SER A 12 -11.38 8.49 -2.48
CA SER A 12 -10.02 8.87 -2.90
C SER A 12 -9.46 8.07 -4.08
N SER A 13 -10.17 7.06 -4.58
CA SER A 13 -9.69 6.28 -5.71
C SER A 13 -9.69 7.12 -7.00
N PHE A 14 -8.87 6.74 -7.99
CA PHE A 14 -8.95 7.29 -9.34
C PHE A 14 -10.31 6.96 -9.97
N ILE A 15 -11.25 7.90 -9.86
CA ILE A 15 -12.61 7.79 -10.39
C ILE A 15 -12.81 8.86 -11.43
N ASN A 16 -13.34 8.45 -12.56
CA ASN A 16 -13.43 9.35 -13.68
C ASN A 16 -14.50 10.43 -13.58
N LYS A 17 -15.50 10.36 -12.69
CA LYS A 17 -16.52 11.42 -12.48
C LYS A 17 -17.65 11.02 -11.53
N ASP A 18 -18.41 12.00 -11.01
CA ASP A 18 -19.69 11.89 -10.30
C ASP A 18 -20.69 10.91 -10.94
N LYS A 19 -20.65 10.76 -12.25
CA LYS A 19 -21.54 9.85 -13.01
C LYS A 19 -21.52 8.39 -12.54
N ASP A 20 -20.42 7.96 -11.89
CA ASP A 20 -20.32 6.60 -11.33
C ASP A 20 -21.25 6.41 -10.12
N TYR A 21 -21.61 7.49 -9.43
CA TYR A 21 -22.40 7.44 -8.18
C TYR A 21 -23.82 7.98 -8.31
N THR A 22 -24.10 8.87 -9.27
CA THR A 22 -25.41 9.52 -9.41
C THR A 22 -26.59 8.57 -9.45
N LYS A 23 -26.40 7.37 -10.02
CA LYS A 23 -27.43 6.30 -10.07
C LYS A 23 -27.65 5.56 -8.75
N PHE A 24 -26.75 5.75 -7.78
CA PHE A 24 -26.81 5.10 -6.46
C PHE A 24 -27.16 6.07 -5.35
N ILE A 25 -27.15 7.38 -5.60
CA ILE A 25 -27.44 8.40 -4.60
C ILE A 25 -28.89 8.85 -4.77
N SER A 26 -29.67 8.69 -3.71
CA SER A 26 -31.09 9.07 -3.70
C SER A 26 -31.29 10.57 -3.48
N LYS A 27 -30.35 11.23 -2.79
CA LYS A 27 -30.40 12.65 -2.47
C LYS A 27 -29.86 13.48 -3.62
N LYS A 28 -30.56 14.56 -4.01
CA LYS A 28 -30.15 15.43 -5.12
C LYS A 28 -29.05 16.42 -4.71
N ASP A 29 -29.04 16.84 -3.45
CA ASP A 29 -28.14 17.87 -2.92
C ASP A 29 -27.05 17.24 -2.03
N TYR A 30 -26.19 16.43 -2.61
CA TYR A 30 -24.99 15.91 -1.93
C TYR A 30 -23.72 16.59 -2.43
N VAL A 31 -22.71 16.64 -1.58
CA VAL A 31 -21.37 17.12 -1.94
C VAL A 31 -20.44 15.93 -2.13
N SER A 32 -19.72 15.89 -3.24
CA SER A 32 -18.78 14.82 -3.55
C SER A 32 -17.32 15.27 -3.46
N PHE A 33 -16.51 14.44 -2.82
CA PHE A 33 -15.04 14.55 -2.71
C PHE A 33 -14.45 13.33 -3.41
N LEU A 34 -14.11 13.46 -4.67
CA LEU A 34 -13.71 12.33 -5.53
C LEU A 34 -12.30 12.52 -6.07
N GLY A 35 -11.52 11.47 -5.97
CA GLY A 35 -10.17 11.42 -6.49
C GLY A 35 -9.07 11.52 -5.45
N PRO A 36 -7.80 11.41 -5.89
CA PRO A 36 -6.62 11.39 -5.03
C PRO A 36 -6.46 12.60 -4.11
N ASP A 37 -6.91 13.77 -4.56
CA ASP A 37 -6.83 15.03 -3.78
C ASP A 37 -7.58 14.97 -2.47
N TYR A 38 -8.50 14.03 -2.34
CA TYR A 38 -9.31 13.81 -1.15
C TYR A 38 -8.91 12.54 -0.38
N ALA A 39 -7.69 12.06 -0.59
CA ALA A 39 -7.19 10.93 0.19
C ALA A 39 -7.04 11.31 1.66
N LEU A 40 -7.66 10.51 2.54
CA LEU A 40 -7.51 10.68 3.98
C LEU A 40 -6.17 10.08 4.41
N ILE A 41 -5.24 10.94 4.77
CA ILE A 41 -3.89 10.58 5.20
C ILE A 41 -3.70 10.98 6.66
N ASP A 42 -3.20 10.05 7.47
CA ASP A 42 -2.82 10.38 8.85
C ASP A 42 -1.73 11.48 8.83
N PRO A 43 -1.86 12.51 9.66
CA PRO A 43 -0.87 13.60 9.78
C PRO A 43 0.57 13.12 9.99
N LYS A 44 0.78 11.95 10.60
CA LYS A 44 2.10 11.35 10.79
C LYS A 44 2.87 11.20 9.46
N PHE A 45 2.19 10.76 8.39
CA PHE A 45 2.80 10.65 7.06
C PHE A 45 3.14 12.01 6.47
N SER A 46 2.24 12.98 6.60
CA SER A 46 2.47 14.34 6.11
C SER A 46 3.65 15.01 6.80
N ASN A 47 3.83 14.79 8.10
CA ASN A 47 4.95 15.31 8.87
C ASN A 47 6.30 14.74 8.41
N LEU A 48 6.35 13.51 7.95
CA LEU A 48 7.57 12.87 7.46
C LEU A 48 7.86 13.16 5.98
N ARG A 49 6.92 13.73 5.23
CA ARG A 49 7.01 13.88 3.76
C ARG A 49 8.31 14.55 3.28
N LEU A 50 8.68 15.67 3.88
CA LEU A 50 9.89 16.42 3.45
C LEU A 50 11.18 15.63 3.73
N GLN A 51 11.24 14.96 4.87
CA GLN A 51 12.39 14.12 5.23
C GLN A 51 12.47 12.89 4.32
N ALA A 52 11.32 12.25 4.05
CA ALA A 52 11.23 11.11 3.16
C ALA A 52 11.68 11.48 1.74
N LYS A 53 11.24 12.62 1.20
CA LYS A 53 11.68 13.10 -0.12
C LYS A 53 13.21 13.26 -0.17
N LYS A 54 13.81 13.91 0.83
CA LYS A 54 15.27 14.07 0.90
C LYS A 54 15.99 12.72 0.96
N LYS A 55 15.47 11.76 1.76
CA LYS A 55 16.03 10.40 1.82
C LYS A 55 16.03 9.76 0.43
N ARG A 56 14.90 9.80 -0.30
CA ARG A 56 14.77 9.20 -1.64
C ARG A 56 15.75 9.80 -2.67
N GLU A 57 16.00 11.11 -2.61
CA GLU A 57 16.94 11.80 -3.50
C GLU A 57 18.39 11.30 -3.33
N HIS A 58 18.73 10.73 -2.16
CA HIS A 58 20.06 10.23 -1.84
C HIS A 58 20.16 8.69 -1.80
N THR A 59 19.05 7.98 -1.94
CA THR A 59 19.05 6.51 -1.96
C THR A 59 19.64 6.01 -3.28
N SER A 60 20.78 5.34 -3.22
CA SER A 60 21.51 4.81 -4.39
C SER A 60 21.41 3.29 -4.52
N SER A 61 20.95 2.60 -3.49
CA SER A 61 20.80 1.14 -3.46
C SER A 61 19.61 0.74 -2.60
N ILE A 62 19.04 -0.41 -2.90
CA ILE A 62 17.94 -1.00 -2.10
C ILE A 62 18.59 -1.80 -0.98
N GLN A 63 18.25 -1.50 0.26
CA GLN A 63 18.68 -2.22 1.45
C GLN A 63 17.49 -2.72 2.27
N GLU A 64 16.37 -2.01 2.22
CA GLU A 64 15.20 -2.30 3.03
C GLU A 64 13.93 -2.32 2.17
N ILE A 65 13.22 -3.45 2.18
CA ILE A 65 11.99 -3.68 1.43
C ILE A 65 10.83 -3.82 2.39
N LEU A 66 9.74 -3.08 2.15
CA LEU A 66 8.49 -3.22 2.89
C LEU A 66 7.49 -4.05 2.09
N ILE A 67 6.90 -5.06 2.74
CA ILE A 67 5.77 -5.81 2.20
C ILE A 67 4.53 -5.51 3.03
N PHE A 68 3.47 -5.00 2.39
CA PHE A 68 2.18 -4.80 3.03
C PHE A 68 1.03 -5.03 2.04
N MET A 69 0.43 -6.21 2.09
CA MET A 69 -0.69 -6.63 1.23
C MET A 69 -2.06 -6.31 1.84
N GLY A 70 -2.07 -5.57 2.96
CA GLY A 70 -3.21 -5.39 3.83
C GLY A 70 -3.08 -6.26 5.07
N SER A 71 -3.72 -5.86 6.17
CA SER A 71 -3.51 -6.48 7.48
C SER A 71 -3.85 -7.98 7.50
N MET A 72 -4.87 -8.40 6.78
CA MET A 72 -5.35 -9.80 6.82
C MET A 72 -4.71 -10.71 5.76
N ASP A 73 -4.39 -10.19 4.58
CA ASP A 73 -3.78 -10.93 3.45
C ASP A 73 -4.26 -12.39 3.30
N PRO A 74 -5.57 -12.63 3.12
CA PRO A 74 -6.15 -13.99 3.19
C PRO A 74 -5.67 -14.90 2.07
N ASP A 75 -5.23 -14.35 0.95
CA ASP A 75 -4.71 -15.09 -0.21
C ASP A 75 -3.18 -15.29 -0.15
N ASN A 76 -2.55 -14.83 0.94
CA ASN A 76 -1.12 -14.99 1.21
C ASN A 76 -0.19 -14.45 0.11
N TYR A 77 -0.48 -13.25 -0.39
CA TYR A 77 0.41 -12.56 -1.32
C TYR A 77 1.74 -12.16 -0.68
N SER A 78 1.79 -12.07 0.66
CA SER A 78 3.03 -11.79 1.39
C SER A 78 4.07 -12.89 1.19
N SER A 79 3.72 -14.18 1.33
CA SER A 79 4.65 -15.28 1.01
C SER A 79 5.10 -15.24 -0.44
N LEU A 80 4.20 -14.94 -1.38
CA LEU A 80 4.56 -14.83 -2.80
C LEU A 80 5.61 -13.73 -3.02
N ALA A 81 5.42 -12.57 -2.40
CA ALA A 81 6.35 -11.45 -2.50
C ALA A 81 7.72 -11.79 -1.89
N ILE A 82 7.73 -12.38 -0.68
CA ILE A 82 8.97 -12.79 0.00
C ILE A 82 9.73 -13.81 -0.84
N ASN A 83 9.07 -14.86 -1.33
CA ASN A 83 9.70 -15.88 -2.18
C ASN A 83 10.22 -15.30 -3.50
N THR A 84 9.53 -14.31 -4.08
CA THR A 84 10.00 -13.60 -5.28
C THR A 84 11.26 -12.80 -5.00
N ILE A 85 11.32 -12.07 -3.86
CA ILE A 85 12.51 -11.33 -3.44
C ILE A 85 13.69 -12.29 -3.21
N ASN A 86 13.45 -13.45 -2.60
CA ASN A 86 14.48 -14.46 -2.33
C ASN A 86 15.09 -15.07 -3.62
N GLN A 87 14.41 -15.01 -4.75
CA GLN A 87 14.94 -15.48 -6.04
C GLN A 87 15.84 -14.45 -6.73
N VAL A 88 15.91 -13.23 -6.24
CA VAL A 88 16.73 -12.17 -6.84
C VAL A 88 18.16 -12.31 -6.33
N ASP A 89 19.13 -12.30 -7.24
CA ASP A 89 20.55 -12.26 -6.89
C ASP A 89 20.94 -10.85 -6.40
N TRP A 90 20.78 -10.64 -5.11
CA TRP A 90 21.13 -9.37 -4.47
C TRP A 90 22.64 -9.29 -4.22
N LYS A 91 23.25 -8.18 -4.66
CA LYS A 91 24.69 -7.93 -4.41
C LYS A 91 25.01 -7.54 -2.97
N GLN A 92 23.99 -7.34 -2.15
CA GLN A 92 24.07 -6.89 -0.77
C GLN A 92 22.99 -7.54 0.08
N ASN A 93 23.16 -7.55 1.39
CA ASN A 93 22.13 -8.04 2.31
C ASN A 93 20.89 -7.15 2.23
N ILE A 94 19.75 -7.77 2.00
CA ILE A 94 18.45 -7.11 1.95
C ILE A 94 17.67 -7.47 3.21
N LYS A 95 17.15 -6.43 3.88
CA LYS A 95 16.19 -6.59 4.97
C LYS A 95 14.77 -6.46 4.43
N VAL A 96 13.93 -7.41 4.76
CA VAL A 96 12.51 -7.42 4.40
C VAL A 96 11.65 -7.22 5.64
N ASN A 97 10.85 -6.19 5.67
CA ASN A 97 9.84 -5.94 6.70
C ASN A 97 8.47 -6.32 6.14
N CYS A 98 7.87 -7.38 6.66
CA CYS A 98 6.54 -7.84 6.29
C CYS A 98 5.53 -7.46 7.36
N VAL A 99 4.47 -6.74 7.00
CA VAL A 99 3.43 -6.32 7.95
C VAL A 99 2.19 -7.17 7.76
N LEU A 100 1.81 -7.89 8.82
CA LEU A 100 0.62 -8.72 8.90
C LEU A 100 -0.04 -8.55 10.27
N ASP A 101 -1.38 -8.61 10.33
CA ASP A 101 -2.09 -8.66 11.60
C ASP A 101 -1.84 -9.99 12.33
N SER A 102 -1.84 -9.97 13.66
CA SER A 102 -1.69 -11.19 14.47
C SER A 102 -2.82 -12.22 14.26
N ASN A 103 -3.97 -11.77 13.75
CA ASN A 103 -5.10 -12.62 13.39
C ASN A 103 -5.14 -12.96 11.88
N SER A 104 -4.11 -12.62 11.14
CA SER A 104 -4.04 -12.95 9.72
C SER A 104 -4.02 -14.47 9.52
N PRO A 105 -4.88 -15.04 8.66
CA PRO A 105 -4.85 -16.46 8.35
C PRO A 105 -3.55 -16.89 7.64
N SER A 106 -2.79 -15.94 7.12
CA SER A 106 -1.52 -16.19 6.45
C SER A 106 -0.30 -16.14 7.37
N LEU A 107 -0.45 -15.68 8.63
CA LEU A 107 0.67 -15.43 9.52
C LEU A 107 1.52 -16.69 9.77
N GLU A 108 0.89 -17.80 10.13
CA GLU A 108 1.58 -19.06 10.38
C GLU A 108 2.36 -19.54 9.15
N LYS A 109 1.73 -19.45 7.97
CA LYS A 109 2.38 -19.87 6.73
C LYS A 109 3.56 -18.96 6.38
N VAL A 110 3.40 -17.65 6.48
CA VAL A 110 4.50 -16.70 6.24
C VAL A 110 5.66 -16.98 7.19
N THR A 111 5.37 -17.21 8.50
CA THR A 111 6.39 -17.54 9.50
C THR A 111 7.16 -18.80 9.14
N ASN A 112 6.45 -19.86 8.75
CA ASN A 112 7.10 -21.12 8.36
C ASN A 112 7.92 -20.98 7.06
N ASP A 113 7.43 -20.20 6.10
CA ASP A 113 8.12 -20.00 4.82
C ASP A 113 9.47 -19.28 5.02
N ILE A 114 9.55 -18.28 5.92
CA ILE A 114 10.77 -17.49 6.14
C ILE A 114 11.91 -18.26 6.81
N ASP A 115 11.60 -19.26 7.63
CA ASP A 115 12.61 -20.06 8.36
C ASP A 115 13.57 -20.81 7.40
N SER A 116 13.18 -21.02 6.16
CA SER A 116 13.96 -21.71 5.13
C SER A 116 14.72 -20.79 4.19
N LEU A 117 14.61 -19.47 4.36
CA LEU A 117 15.18 -18.49 3.43
C LEU A 117 16.52 -17.94 3.94
N GLU A 118 17.36 -17.53 3.01
CA GLU A 118 18.61 -16.81 3.32
C GLU A 118 18.38 -15.30 3.55
N LEU A 119 17.16 -14.80 3.28
CA LEU A 119 16.77 -13.41 3.49
C LEU A 119 16.53 -13.08 4.96
N GLU A 120 16.99 -11.91 5.39
CA GLU A 120 16.59 -11.34 6.67
C GLU A 120 15.15 -10.80 6.59
N VAL A 121 14.18 -11.59 7.09
CA VAL A 121 12.76 -11.21 7.09
C VAL A 121 12.28 -10.97 8.52
N SER A 122 11.70 -9.79 8.77
CA SER A 122 11.04 -9.44 10.03
C SER A 122 9.54 -9.33 9.82
N ILE A 123 8.75 -10.03 10.62
CA ILE A 123 7.29 -9.89 10.63
C ILE A 123 6.89 -8.88 11.71
N HIS A 124 6.08 -7.91 11.31
CA HIS A 124 5.54 -6.87 12.19
C HIS A 124 4.03 -7.04 12.32
N SER A 125 3.55 -7.24 13.55
CA SER A 125 2.12 -7.36 13.84
C SER A 125 1.66 -6.26 14.79
N ASN A 126 0.41 -5.80 14.61
CA ASN A 126 -0.23 -4.81 15.48
C ASN A 126 0.58 -3.51 15.64
N ILE A 127 1.22 -3.07 14.59
CA ILE A 127 2.07 -1.87 14.59
C ILE A 127 1.23 -0.59 14.66
N SER A 128 1.77 0.43 15.31
CA SER A 128 1.18 1.78 15.42
C SER A 128 1.98 2.85 14.68
N ASP A 129 3.08 2.46 14.06
CA ASP A 129 4.10 3.33 13.45
C ASP A 129 4.45 2.91 12.01
N MET A 130 3.41 2.59 11.22
CA MET A 130 3.54 2.24 9.80
C MET A 130 4.30 3.32 9.02
N GLU A 131 4.12 4.58 9.37
CA GLU A 131 4.82 5.71 8.76
C GLU A 131 6.34 5.61 8.89
N THR A 132 6.83 5.07 10.02
CA THR A 132 8.26 4.84 10.26
C THR A 132 8.79 3.69 9.38
N LEU A 133 8.07 2.59 9.29
CA LEU A 133 8.43 1.48 8.39
C LEU A 133 8.46 1.92 6.93
N MET A 134 7.44 2.67 6.50
CA MET A 134 7.40 3.21 5.13
C MET A 134 8.50 4.26 4.87
N TYR A 135 8.86 5.05 5.87
CA TYR A 135 9.96 6.01 5.76
C TYR A 135 11.31 5.30 5.60
N ASN A 136 11.55 4.23 6.37
CA ASN A 136 12.81 3.50 6.38
C ASN A 136 13.00 2.64 5.12
N ALA A 137 11.95 2.05 4.60
CA ALA A 137 12.04 1.23 3.40
C ALA A 137 12.53 2.02 2.18
N ASP A 138 13.27 1.38 1.28
CA ASP A 138 13.75 1.95 0.02
C ASP A 138 12.76 1.69 -1.12
N ILE A 139 12.09 0.53 -1.07
CA ILE A 139 10.97 0.19 -1.94
C ILE A 139 9.88 -0.53 -1.16
N ALA A 140 8.66 -0.56 -1.71
CA ALA A 140 7.57 -1.34 -1.15
C ALA A 140 6.92 -2.25 -2.18
N ILE A 141 6.41 -3.40 -1.72
CA ILE A 141 5.51 -4.26 -2.47
C ILE A 141 4.20 -4.31 -1.69
N GLY A 142 3.10 -3.95 -2.33
CA GLY A 142 1.84 -3.87 -1.58
C GLY A 142 0.59 -3.75 -2.43
N SER A 143 -0.55 -3.77 -1.75
CA SER A 143 -1.84 -3.64 -2.40
C SER A 143 -2.15 -2.21 -2.84
N GLY A 144 -3.07 -2.08 -3.81
CA GLY A 144 -3.55 -0.79 -4.32
C GLY A 144 -4.67 -0.15 -3.49
N GLY A 145 -4.78 -0.49 -2.20
CA GLY A 145 -5.72 0.10 -1.26
C GLY A 145 -5.29 1.48 -0.73
N ASN A 146 -5.82 1.88 0.44
CA ASN A 146 -5.54 3.20 1.04
C ASN A 146 -4.04 3.40 1.35
N SER A 147 -3.34 2.35 1.76
CA SER A 147 -1.89 2.43 2.02
C SER A 147 -1.05 2.82 0.80
N ALA A 148 -1.59 2.68 -0.41
CA ALA A 148 -0.92 3.18 -1.60
C ALA A 148 -0.77 4.71 -1.58
N TRP A 149 -1.76 5.43 -1.04
CA TRP A 149 -1.69 6.89 -0.88
C TRP A 149 -0.64 7.31 0.16
N GLU A 150 -0.53 6.56 1.26
CA GLU A 150 0.48 6.77 2.29
C GLU A 150 1.89 6.63 1.70
N ARG A 151 2.13 5.59 0.89
CA ARG A 151 3.38 5.41 0.15
C ARG A 151 3.65 6.55 -0.83
N CYS A 152 2.63 7.00 -1.56
CA CYS A 152 2.74 8.16 -2.46
C CYS A 152 3.13 9.44 -1.71
N VAL A 153 2.55 9.69 -0.52
CA VAL A 153 2.89 10.87 0.30
C VAL A 153 4.36 10.87 0.70
N LEU A 154 4.91 9.72 1.03
CA LEU A 154 6.33 9.56 1.40
C LEU A 154 7.27 9.42 0.18
N GLY A 155 6.73 9.44 -1.05
CA GLY A 155 7.51 9.19 -2.25
C GLY A 155 8.20 7.83 -2.25
N LEU A 156 7.61 6.83 -1.58
CA LEU A 156 8.16 5.48 -1.50
C LEU A 156 7.91 4.73 -2.80
N PRO A 157 8.95 4.41 -3.60
CA PRO A 157 8.78 3.63 -4.81
C PRO A 157 8.08 2.31 -4.51
N SER A 158 7.08 1.95 -5.30
CA SER A 158 6.22 0.82 -4.95
C SER A 158 5.88 -0.04 -6.15
N PHE A 159 5.90 -1.36 -5.94
CA PHE A 159 5.23 -2.32 -6.80
C PHE A 159 3.85 -2.60 -6.21
N LEU A 160 2.82 -2.43 -7.03
CA LEU A 160 1.44 -2.65 -6.61
C LEU A 160 0.94 -3.99 -7.12
N THR A 161 0.12 -4.66 -6.32
CA THR A 161 -0.63 -5.83 -6.76
C THR A 161 -2.10 -5.68 -6.42
N SER A 162 -2.97 -6.29 -7.23
CA SER A 162 -4.41 -6.25 -7.01
C SER A 162 -4.86 -7.46 -6.21
N ILE A 163 -5.17 -7.26 -4.94
CA ILE A 163 -5.72 -8.28 -4.05
C ILE A 163 -7.27 -8.27 -4.03
N ALA A 164 -7.88 -7.28 -4.68
CA ALA A 164 -9.34 -7.17 -4.79
C ALA A 164 -9.74 -6.43 -6.06
N SER A 165 -10.89 -6.80 -6.63
CA SER A 165 -11.37 -6.26 -7.91
C SER A 165 -11.56 -4.73 -7.90
N ASN A 166 -11.93 -4.16 -6.75
CA ASN A 166 -12.11 -2.71 -6.58
C ASN A 166 -10.80 -1.93 -6.59
N GLN A 167 -9.64 -2.59 -6.41
CA GLN A 167 -8.32 -1.93 -6.44
C GLN A 167 -7.78 -1.72 -7.85
N LYS A 168 -8.24 -2.49 -8.85
CA LYS A 168 -7.71 -2.46 -10.21
C LYS A 168 -7.72 -1.05 -10.83
N ARG A 169 -8.81 -0.30 -10.64
CA ARG A 169 -8.91 1.07 -11.16
C ARG A 169 -7.93 2.03 -10.48
N ASN A 170 -7.79 1.89 -9.16
CA ASN A 170 -6.86 2.70 -8.38
C ASN A 170 -5.40 2.43 -8.79
N ILE A 171 -5.03 1.15 -8.88
CA ILE A 171 -3.70 0.72 -9.33
C ILE A 171 -3.40 1.30 -10.72
N LYS A 172 -4.34 1.15 -11.67
CA LYS A 172 -4.19 1.71 -13.01
C LYS A 172 -3.91 3.21 -12.97
N GLY A 173 -4.69 3.99 -12.21
CA GLY A 173 -4.48 5.43 -12.11
C GLY A 173 -3.13 5.80 -11.49
N ILE A 174 -2.72 5.10 -10.42
CA ILE A 174 -1.43 5.34 -9.76
C ILE A 174 -0.26 5.02 -10.71
N THR A 175 -0.33 3.92 -11.46
CA THR A 175 0.74 3.53 -12.39
C THR A 175 0.79 4.42 -13.62
N GLU A 176 -0.36 4.81 -14.19
CA GLU A 176 -0.42 5.76 -15.32
C GLU A 176 0.09 7.15 -14.93
N SER A 177 -0.02 7.54 -13.65
CA SER A 177 0.58 8.79 -13.14
C SER A 177 2.09 8.70 -12.90
N GLY A 178 2.69 7.52 -13.03
CA GLY A 178 4.12 7.28 -12.76
C GLY A 178 4.47 7.18 -11.28
N ALA A 179 3.47 7.09 -10.38
CA ALA A 179 3.71 7.04 -8.94
C ALA A 179 4.04 5.64 -8.40
N ALA A 180 3.82 4.59 -9.18
CA ALA A 180 4.19 3.22 -8.85
C ALA A 180 4.29 2.34 -10.11
N CYS A 181 4.82 1.11 -9.94
CA CYS A 181 4.79 0.04 -10.94
C CYS A 181 3.70 -1.01 -10.60
N TYR A 182 3.24 -1.75 -11.63
CA TYR A 182 2.28 -2.87 -11.46
C TYR A 182 2.75 -4.08 -12.25
#